data_94fe336c40c1a6b118659eee333a791d
#
_entry.id   94fe336c40c1a6b118659eee333a791d
#
_cell.length_a   1.000
_cell.length_b   1.000
_cell.length_c   1.000
_cell.angle_alpha   90.00
_cell.angle_beta   90.00
_cell.angle_gamma   90.00
#
_symmetry.space_group_name_H-M   'P 1'
#
loop_
_entity.id
_entity.type
_entity.pdbx_description
1 polymer ?
#
loop_
_entity_poly.entity_id
_entity_poly.type
_entity_poly.pdbx_seq_one_letter_code
_entity_poly.pdbx_strand_id
1 'polypeptide(L)'
;SSAASDVYKRQGWVSLPDPYSDGAPVYAIPAIEPDYAVLLASEIDRQGNVRIAGTPHWDRIMSRASRSVLVVAEKLVDTQVFQDNPESTVVPYFMVEAFSVVPGGAWPGSCWPSYPIDYPAVESYLAEGDEALAAHLAKAPEAATQEKAR
;
A
#
# COMPACT_ATOMS: atom_id res chain seq x y z
N SER A 1 16.35 -15.58 -30.09
CA SER A 1 15.91 -15.26 -28.74
C SER A 1 16.22 -13.80 -28.45
N SER A 2 15.21 -13.00 -28.10
CA SER A 2 15.43 -11.59 -27.84
C SER A 2 16.04 -11.41 -26.45
N ALA A 3 16.90 -10.37 -26.27
CA ALA A 3 17.51 -10.03 -24.99
C ALA A 3 16.47 -9.88 -23.84
N ALA A 4 15.24 -9.51 -24.16
CA ALA A 4 14.12 -9.47 -23.22
C ALA A 4 13.83 -10.84 -22.59
N SER A 5 13.89 -11.95 -23.37
CA SER A 5 13.59 -13.29 -22.84
C SER A 5 14.64 -13.77 -21.81
N ASP A 6 15.88 -13.30 -21.92
CA ASP A 6 16.95 -13.69 -21.00
C ASP A 6 16.87 -12.95 -19.67
N VAL A 7 16.31 -11.74 -19.63
CA VAL A 7 16.03 -10.99 -18.39
C VAL A 7 14.96 -11.72 -17.57
N TYR A 8 13.89 -12.19 -18.20
CA TYR A 8 12.80 -12.89 -17.51
C TYR A 8 13.22 -14.26 -16.96
N LYS A 9 14.09 -14.99 -17.67
CA LYS A 9 14.63 -16.27 -17.17
C LYS A 9 15.45 -16.10 -15.90
N ARG A 10 16.15 -14.96 -15.74
CA ARG A 10 16.91 -14.63 -14.52
C ARG A 10 16.02 -14.37 -13.31
N GLN A 11 14.74 -14.07 -13.52
CA GLN A 11 13.74 -13.82 -12.47
C GLN A 11 12.98 -15.09 -12.06
N GLY A 12 13.41 -16.28 -12.53
CA GLY A 12 12.77 -17.55 -12.20
C GLY A 12 11.48 -17.83 -12.97
N TRP A 13 11.21 -17.11 -14.07
CA TRP A 13 10.08 -17.38 -14.93
C TRP A 13 10.29 -18.66 -15.75
N VAL A 14 9.26 -19.49 -15.85
CA VAL A 14 9.29 -20.75 -16.61
C VAL A 14 8.44 -20.63 -17.85
N SER A 15 9.00 -20.97 -19.01
CA SER A 15 8.25 -21.07 -20.25
C SER A 15 7.62 -22.45 -20.34
N LEU A 16 6.31 -22.50 -20.57
CA LEU A 16 5.52 -23.73 -20.71
C LEU A 16 4.81 -23.72 -22.07
N PRO A 17 4.58 -24.90 -22.67
CA PRO A 17 3.68 -25.00 -23.81
C PRO A 17 2.29 -24.52 -23.44
N ASP A 18 1.64 -23.75 -24.30
CA ASP A 18 0.24 -23.39 -24.11
C ASP A 18 -0.64 -24.64 -24.28
N PRO A 19 -1.37 -25.12 -23.25
CA PRO A 19 -2.20 -26.31 -23.35
C PRO A 19 -3.46 -26.13 -24.21
N TYR A 20 -3.79 -24.92 -24.61
CA TYR A 20 -5.01 -24.57 -25.32
C TYR A 20 -4.76 -24.08 -26.75
N SER A 21 -3.51 -23.91 -27.15
CA SER A 21 -3.15 -23.49 -28.52
C SER A 21 -1.83 -24.09 -28.98
N ASP A 22 -1.69 -24.28 -30.30
CA ASP A 22 -0.41 -24.68 -30.95
C ASP A 22 0.53 -23.47 -31.12
N GLY A 23 0.28 -22.39 -30.42
CA GLY A 23 0.94 -21.12 -30.59
C GLY A 23 2.19 -20.89 -29.73
N ALA A 24 2.48 -19.64 -29.47
CA ALA A 24 3.62 -19.23 -28.65
C ALA A 24 3.50 -19.73 -27.21
N PRO A 25 4.63 -20.09 -26.58
CA PRO A 25 4.61 -20.55 -25.19
C PRO A 25 4.10 -19.48 -24.22
N VAL A 26 3.45 -19.91 -23.15
CA VAL A 26 3.06 -19.07 -22.00
C VAL A 26 4.17 -19.07 -20.96
N TYR A 27 4.22 -18.00 -20.14
CA TYR A 27 5.18 -17.88 -19.05
C TYR A 27 4.47 -18.06 -17.71
N ALA A 28 4.94 -19.01 -16.92
CA ALA A 28 4.56 -19.15 -15.53
C ALA A 28 5.49 -18.27 -14.67
N ILE A 29 4.89 -17.44 -13.84
CA ILE A 29 5.58 -16.51 -12.94
C ILE A 29 5.29 -16.96 -11.52
N PRO A 30 6.32 -17.16 -10.65
CA PRO A 30 6.08 -17.51 -9.26
C PRO A 30 5.31 -16.40 -8.54
N ALA A 31 4.45 -16.78 -7.61
CA ALA A 31 3.75 -15.82 -6.76
C ALA A 31 4.75 -15.03 -5.92
N ILE A 32 4.48 -13.73 -5.76
CA ILE A 32 5.20 -12.89 -4.80
C ILE A 32 4.43 -12.98 -3.48
N GLU A 33 5.10 -13.47 -2.43
CA GLU A 33 4.54 -13.63 -1.08
C GLU A 33 5.30 -12.74 -0.10
N PRO A 34 4.96 -11.44 0.02
CA PRO A 34 5.60 -10.54 0.96
C PRO A 34 5.27 -10.92 2.41
N ASP A 35 6.20 -10.70 3.33
CA ASP A 35 5.92 -10.83 4.75
C ASP A 35 4.93 -9.75 5.21
N TYR A 36 5.13 -8.52 4.73
CA TYR A 36 4.28 -7.38 5.06
C TYR A 36 3.88 -6.58 3.84
N ALA A 37 2.61 -6.13 3.81
CA ALA A 37 2.17 -5.00 3.02
C ALA A 37 2.06 -3.77 3.92
N VAL A 38 2.66 -2.65 3.52
CA VAL A 38 2.50 -1.37 4.21
C VAL A 38 1.61 -0.49 3.36
N LEU A 39 0.46 -0.09 3.90
CA LEU A 39 -0.57 0.64 3.17
C LEU A 39 -0.86 1.99 3.83
N LEU A 40 -1.13 3.00 2.98
CA LEU A 40 -1.74 4.24 3.41
C LEU A 40 -3.26 4.15 3.28
N ALA A 41 -3.98 4.55 4.32
CA ALA A 41 -5.44 4.52 4.38
C ALA A 41 -6.02 5.91 4.64
N SER A 42 -7.18 6.17 4.08
CA SER A 42 -7.93 7.38 4.40
C SER A 42 -8.56 7.31 5.79
N GLU A 43 -9.09 6.14 6.13
CA GLU A 43 -9.78 5.90 7.41
C GLU A 43 -9.48 4.48 7.92
N ILE A 44 -9.41 4.36 9.23
CA ILE A 44 -9.32 3.08 9.94
C ILE A 44 -10.20 3.15 11.20
N ASP A 45 -10.77 2.03 11.62
CA ASP A 45 -11.44 1.93 12.91
C ASP A 45 -10.54 1.24 13.95
N ARG A 46 -11.00 1.21 15.20
CA ARG A 46 -10.26 0.58 16.31
C ARG A 46 -10.09 -0.94 16.15
N GLN A 47 -10.92 -1.58 15.35
CA GLN A 47 -10.82 -3.02 15.07
C GLN A 47 -9.77 -3.30 13.98
N GLY A 48 -9.40 -2.30 13.17
CA GLY A 48 -8.47 -2.43 12.05
C GLY A 48 -9.16 -2.60 10.70
N ASN A 49 -10.45 -2.26 10.55
CA ASN A 49 -11.08 -2.16 9.25
C ASN A 49 -10.57 -0.93 8.52
N VAL A 50 -10.19 -1.08 7.27
CA VAL A 50 -9.48 -0.06 6.48
C VAL A 50 -10.31 0.39 5.29
N ARG A 51 -10.42 1.71 5.13
CA ARG A 51 -10.97 2.36 3.95
C ARG A 51 -9.90 3.17 3.25
N ILE A 52 -9.81 2.99 1.92
CA ILE A 52 -8.95 3.78 1.03
C ILE A 52 -9.88 4.56 0.11
N ALA A 53 -9.82 5.89 0.17
CA ALA A 53 -10.61 6.75 -0.70
C ALA A 53 -10.01 6.75 -2.12
N GLY A 54 -10.89 6.82 -3.12
CA GLY A 54 -10.49 6.75 -4.52
C GLY A 54 -10.26 5.32 -5.00
N THR A 55 -9.30 5.14 -5.91
CA THR A 55 -9.00 3.82 -6.49
C THR A 55 -7.92 3.12 -5.68
N PRO A 56 -8.21 1.96 -5.08
CA PRO A 56 -7.25 1.24 -4.23
C PRO A 56 -6.15 0.50 -5.02
N HIS A 57 -6.01 0.75 -6.33
CA HIS A 57 -4.99 0.18 -7.21
C HIS A 57 -4.53 -1.24 -6.80
N TRP A 58 -3.27 -1.34 -6.38
CA TRP A 58 -2.64 -2.60 -5.95
C TRP A 58 -2.87 -2.94 -4.47
N ASP A 59 -3.38 -2.01 -3.66
CA ASP A 59 -3.49 -2.16 -2.20
C ASP A 59 -4.31 -3.39 -1.82
N ARG A 60 -5.42 -3.62 -2.56
CA ARG A 60 -6.27 -4.79 -2.34
C ARG A 60 -5.57 -6.10 -2.66
N ILE A 61 -4.75 -6.15 -3.71
CA ILE A 61 -3.99 -7.35 -4.09
C ILE A 61 -2.82 -7.55 -3.13
N MET A 62 -2.08 -6.49 -2.83
CA MET A 62 -0.95 -6.52 -1.91
C MET A 62 -1.37 -6.99 -0.51
N SER A 63 -2.50 -6.48 0.01
CA SER A 63 -3.01 -6.92 1.31
C SER A 63 -3.35 -8.41 1.37
N ARG A 64 -3.73 -9.02 0.25
CA ARG A 64 -4.07 -10.44 0.16
C ARG A 64 -2.89 -11.34 -0.15
N ALA A 65 -1.89 -10.80 -0.83
CA ALA A 65 -0.66 -11.53 -1.15
C ALA A 65 0.29 -11.62 0.05
N SER A 66 0.20 -10.68 0.98
CA SER A 66 1.08 -10.58 2.15
C SER A 66 0.60 -11.44 3.31
N ARG A 67 1.53 -11.85 4.18
CA ARG A 67 1.21 -12.57 5.42
C ARG A 67 0.50 -11.68 6.42
N SER A 68 0.89 -10.40 6.49
CA SER A 68 0.32 -9.39 7.38
C SER A 68 0.27 -8.02 6.72
N VAL A 69 -0.62 -7.15 7.22
CA VAL A 69 -0.77 -5.78 6.74
C VAL A 69 -0.47 -4.80 7.87
N LEU A 70 0.39 -3.82 7.59
CA LEU A 70 0.63 -2.65 8.43
C LEU A 70 -0.02 -1.44 7.78
N VAL A 71 -0.72 -0.63 8.56
CA VAL A 71 -1.50 0.50 8.03
C VAL A 71 -1.07 1.81 8.67
N VAL A 72 -0.82 2.81 7.83
CA VAL A 72 -0.76 4.22 8.24
C VAL A 72 -2.07 4.87 7.78
N ALA A 73 -2.86 5.40 8.70
CA ALA A 73 -4.15 5.99 8.39
C ALA A 73 -4.19 7.49 8.69
N GLU A 74 -4.88 8.24 7.84
CA GLU A 74 -5.11 9.67 8.02
C GLU A 74 -6.06 9.94 9.19
N LYS A 75 -7.04 9.04 9.41
CA LYS A 75 -8.10 9.29 10.37
C LYS A 75 -8.57 8.00 11.05
N LEU A 76 -8.74 8.08 12.37
CA LEU A 76 -9.47 7.07 13.14
C LEU A 76 -10.96 7.42 13.14
N VAL A 77 -11.80 6.45 12.79
CA VAL A 77 -13.27 6.61 12.77
C VAL A 77 -13.94 5.56 13.67
N ASP A 78 -15.22 5.78 13.95
CA ASP A 78 -16.04 4.80 14.66
C ASP A 78 -16.31 3.57 13.78
N THR A 79 -16.36 2.37 14.38
CA THR A 79 -16.65 1.11 13.67
C THR A 79 -18.03 1.14 13.01
N GLN A 80 -18.98 1.94 13.54
CA GLN A 80 -20.30 2.10 12.95
C GLN A 80 -20.22 2.61 11.50
N VAL A 81 -19.23 3.45 11.17
CA VAL A 81 -19.00 3.95 9.79
C VAL A 81 -18.76 2.82 8.80
N PHE A 82 -18.09 1.74 9.23
CA PHE A 82 -17.89 0.54 8.42
C PHE A 82 -19.10 -0.39 8.39
N GLN A 83 -19.84 -0.46 9.50
CA GLN A 83 -21.07 -1.26 9.56
C GLN A 83 -22.19 -0.67 8.69
N ASP A 84 -22.27 0.66 8.62
CA ASP A 84 -23.25 1.36 7.75
C ASP A 84 -22.94 1.24 6.26
N ASN A 85 -21.66 1.03 5.92
CA ASN A 85 -21.21 0.84 4.53
C ASN A 85 -20.09 -0.20 4.44
N PRO A 86 -20.39 -1.50 4.61
CA PRO A 86 -19.41 -2.57 4.67
C PRO A 86 -18.66 -2.78 3.35
N GLU A 87 -19.27 -2.50 2.21
CA GLU A 87 -18.66 -2.62 0.89
C GLU A 87 -17.49 -1.64 0.66
N SER A 88 -17.43 -0.56 1.43
CA SER A 88 -16.31 0.39 1.39
C SER A 88 -15.05 -0.11 2.11
N THR A 89 -15.12 -1.25 2.79
CA THR A 89 -13.97 -1.87 3.44
C THR A 89 -13.03 -2.47 2.40
N VAL A 90 -11.85 -1.89 2.27
CA VAL A 90 -10.81 -2.35 1.33
C VAL A 90 -9.99 -3.47 1.93
N VAL A 91 -9.56 -3.32 3.19
CA VAL A 91 -8.83 -4.34 3.96
C VAL A 91 -9.59 -4.62 5.25
N PRO A 92 -10.08 -5.84 5.44
CA PRO A 92 -10.79 -6.21 6.66
C PRO A 92 -9.83 -6.39 7.84
N TYR A 93 -10.33 -6.15 9.03
CA TYR A 93 -9.58 -6.12 10.29
C TYR A 93 -8.68 -7.33 10.55
N PHE A 94 -9.08 -8.53 10.13
CA PHE A 94 -8.34 -9.76 10.40
C PHE A 94 -7.03 -9.88 9.60
N MET A 95 -6.83 -9.05 8.57
CA MET A 95 -5.59 -8.97 7.79
C MET A 95 -4.60 -7.96 8.37
N VAL A 96 -5.07 -7.02 9.19
CA VAL A 96 -4.27 -5.94 9.75
C VAL A 96 -3.62 -6.40 11.05
N GLU A 97 -2.29 -6.36 11.12
CA GLU A 97 -1.52 -6.70 12.32
C GLU A 97 -1.39 -5.49 13.25
N ALA A 98 -1.02 -4.34 12.68
CA ALA A 98 -0.87 -3.10 13.42
C ALA A 98 -1.20 -1.88 12.55
N PHE A 99 -1.55 -0.77 13.18
CA PHE A 99 -1.78 0.48 12.49
C PHE A 99 -1.30 1.68 13.31
N SER A 100 -1.08 2.79 12.61
CA SER A 100 -0.81 4.11 13.18
C SER A 100 -1.73 5.14 12.54
N VAL A 101 -2.16 6.12 13.32
CA VAL A 101 -2.95 7.25 12.80
C VAL A 101 -2.04 8.47 12.70
N VAL A 102 -1.78 8.90 11.47
CA VAL A 102 -0.86 10.00 11.17
C VAL A 102 -1.55 10.93 10.17
N PRO A 103 -2.29 11.95 10.63
CA PRO A 103 -2.86 12.95 9.74
C PRO A 103 -1.77 13.65 8.91
N GLY A 104 -1.98 13.72 7.59
CA GLY A 104 -0.95 14.23 6.68
C GLY A 104 0.18 13.24 6.37
N GLY A 105 0.01 11.95 6.69
CA GLY A 105 1.06 10.93 6.57
C GLY A 105 1.52 10.64 5.14
N ALA A 106 0.76 11.04 4.12
CA ALA A 106 1.17 10.92 2.72
C ALA A 106 1.99 12.11 2.21
N TRP A 107 2.03 13.22 2.97
CA TRP A 107 2.78 14.40 2.54
C TRP A 107 4.28 14.07 2.30
N PRO A 108 4.93 14.61 1.27
CA PRO A 108 4.47 15.58 0.27
C PRO A 108 3.62 15.00 -0.87
N GLY A 109 3.30 13.71 -0.86
CA GLY A 109 2.37 13.09 -1.78
C GLY A 109 0.91 13.54 -1.53
N SER A 110 -0.03 12.88 -2.19
CA SER A 110 -1.45 13.18 -2.03
C SER A 110 -2.17 12.11 -1.23
N CYS A 111 -3.20 12.50 -0.47
CA CYS A 111 -4.22 11.60 0.07
C CYS A 111 -5.60 12.15 -0.32
N TRP A 112 -6.10 11.72 -1.48
CA TRP A 112 -7.41 12.16 -1.95
C TRP A 112 -8.54 11.59 -1.09
N PRO A 113 -9.60 12.36 -0.76
CA PRO A 113 -9.84 13.77 -1.11
C PRO A 113 -9.28 14.77 -0.08
N SER A 114 -8.50 14.31 0.90
CA SER A 114 -8.06 15.14 2.05
C SER A 114 -7.11 16.26 1.62
N TYR A 115 -6.13 15.95 0.79
CA TYR A 115 -5.17 16.94 0.27
C TYR A 115 -4.51 16.47 -1.03
N PRO A 116 -4.14 17.43 -1.92
CA PRO A 116 -3.37 17.15 -3.13
C PRO A 116 -1.88 16.98 -2.82
N ILE A 117 -1.11 16.61 -3.86
CA ILE A 117 0.35 16.60 -3.81
C ILE A 117 0.90 18.02 -3.62
N ASP A 118 1.93 18.16 -2.78
CA ASP A 118 2.70 19.39 -2.58
C ASP A 118 3.92 19.42 -3.50
N TYR A 119 3.72 19.89 -4.74
CA TYR A 119 4.79 19.96 -5.72
C TYR A 119 6.01 20.79 -5.27
N PRO A 120 5.85 21.99 -4.65
CA PRO A 120 6.97 22.74 -4.11
C PRO A 120 7.81 21.96 -3.10
N ALA A 121 7.15 21.19 -2.21
CA ALA A 121 7.87 20.36 -1.24
C ALA A 121 8.60 19.20 -1.91
N VAL A 122 8.01 18.56 -2.95
CA VAL A 122 8.68 17.54 -3.74
C VAL A 122 9.90 18.11 -4.47
N GLU A 123 9.78 19.29 -5.09
CA GLU A 123 10.90 19.96 -5.77
C GLU A 123 12.03 20.31 -4.80
N SER A 124 11.72 20.83 -3.61
CA SER A 124 12.70 21.09 -2.56
C SER A 124 13.42 19.81 -2.14
N TYR A 125 12.69 18.72 -1.90
CA TYR A 125 13.28 17.43 -1.56
C TYR A 125 14.22 16.92 -2.66
N LEU A 126 13.84 17.04 -3.93
CA LEU A 126 14.68 16.62 -5.05
C LEU A 126 15.93 17.47 -5.21
N ALA A 127 15.89 18.76 -4.81
CA ALA A 127 17.02 19.67 -4.87
C ALA A 127 17.99 19.50 -3.68
N GLU A 128 17.46 19.32 -2.47
CA GLU A 128 18.19 19.33 -1.20
C GLU A 128 18.48 17.91 -0.67
N GLY A 129 17.77 16.90 -1.18
CA GLY A 129 17.98 15.50 -0.82
C GLY A 129 17.69 15.19 0.64
N ASP A 130 18.61 14.47 1.29
CA ASP A 130 18.44 13.95 2.65
C ASP A 130 18.30 15.05 3.71
N GLU A 131 18.81 16.26 3.47
CA GLU A 131 18.69 17.40 4.39
C GLU A 131 17.23 17.88 4.49
N ALA A 132 16.54 17.98 3.34
CA ALA A 132 15.11 18.32 3.32
C ALA A 132 14.26 17.24 3.99
N LEU A 133 14.57 15.96 3.76
CA LEU A 133 13.89 14.84 4.41
C LEU A 133 14.08 14.88 5.92
N ALA A 134 15.30 15.09 6.42
CA ALA A 134 15.60 15.16 7.84
C ALA A 134 14.86 16.34 8.51
N ALA A 135 14.82 17.50 7.86
CA ALA A 135 14.09 18.68 8.35
C ALA A 135 12.56 18.45 8.39
N HIS A 136 12.03 17.67 7.45
CA HIS A 136 10.63 17.26 7.45
C HIS A 136 10.33 16.28 8.57
N LEU A 137 11.11 15.22 8.71
CA LEU A 137 10.92 14.20 9.75
C LEU A 137 11.03 14.80 11.17
N ALA A 138 11.87 15.81 11.37
CA ALA A 138 11.98 16.54 12.62
C ALA A 138 10.70 17.34 12.97
N LYS A 139 9.86 17.66 11.99
CA LYS A 139 8.58 18.38 12.18
C LYS A 139 7.38 17.45 12.22
N ALA A 140 7.56 16.18 11.86
CA ALA A 140 6.46 15.22 11.84
C ALA A 140 5.93 15.02 13.27
N PRO A 141 4.59 15.02 13.48
CA PRO A 141 4.02 14.71 14.78
C PRO A 141 4.42 13.28 15.18
N GLU A 142 4.69 13.08 16.47
CA GLU A 142 4.95 11.75 17.01
C GLU A 142 3.76 10.84 16.70
N ALA A 143 3.98 9.83 15.88
CA ALA A 143 2.94 8.90 15.47
C ALA A 143 2.52 8.06 16.68
N ALA A 144 1.27 8.20 17.13
CA ALA A 144 0.71 7.32 18.13
C ALA A 144 0.47 5.93 17.50
N THR A 145 1.41 5.01 17.68
CA THR A 145 1.22 3.63 17.29
C THR A 145 0.11 3.03 18.15
N GLN A 146 -0.96 2.58 17.53
CA GLN A 146 -2.02 1.85 18.20
C GLN A 146 -1.89 0.37 17.84
N GLU A 147 -1.62 -0.46 18.84
CA GLU A 147 -1.74 -1.90 18.69
C GLU A 147 -3.23 -2.25 18.57
N LYS A 148 -3.51 -3.20 17.68
CA LYS A 148 -4.85 -3.75 17.51
C LYS A 148 -5.32 -4.33 18.84
N ALA A 149 -6.49 -3.91 19.30
CA ALA A 149 -7.17 -4.60 20.40
C ALA A 149 -7.47 -6.05 19.95
N ARG A 150 -6.84 -7.02 20.60
CA ARG A 150 -7.06 -8.46 20.36
C ARG A 150 -8.41 -8.91 20.88
#